data_7d8cbad0e8c3a25938895c5c782cd937
#
_entry.id   7d8cbad0e8c3a25938895c5c782cd937
#
_cell.length_a   1.000
_cell.length_b   1.000
_cell.length_c   1.000
_cell.angle_alpha   90.00
_cell.angle_beta   90.00
_cell.angle_gamma   90.00
#
_symmetry.space_group_name_H-M   'P 1'
#
loop_
_entity.id
_entity.type
_entity.pdbx_description
1 polymer ?
#
loop_
_entity_poly.entity_id
_entity_poly.type
_entity_poly.pdbx_seq_one_letter_code
_entity_poly.pdbx_strand_id
1 'polypeptide(L)'
;NKNLVSNLSILISGDYPKNIIQMLEFNLPDVFQKTSFEHFKFISKTNSSYHYISKKNALQTSFRIGKILPGHNHNDFFGLKVLVTILGGYFGSRLMANIREDKGYTYGIGSYLLTEENYSELNIVTEAGSKYSKQVFIEIVKEINDLRKMEISISELNRVKSYMLGSILHNCNGLFAQVNMFKDLKKHNSDFNFLEKLNFEIHSITPFKIKHLAIKYLDVNDMTFVACGPPEEKIW
;
A
#
# COMPACT_ATOMS: atom_id res chain seq x y z
N ASN A 1 14.06 -0.51 -32.17
CA ASN A 1 13.08 -0.19 -31.13
C ASN A 1 13.40 1.20 -30.59
N LYS A 2 12.72 2.24 -31.12
CA LYS A 2 12.74 3.57 -30.51
C LYS A 2 11.84 3.52 -29.27
N ASN A 3 12.45 3.42 -28.09
CA ASN A 3 11.71 3.62 -26.85
C ASN A 3 11.30 5.09 -26.80
N LEU A 4 10.04 5.37 -27.10
CA LEU A 4 9.44 6.69 -26.94
C LEU A 4 9.33 6.94 -25.43
N VAL A 5 10.21 7.77 -24.90
CA VAL A 5 10.12 8.26 -23.51
C VAL A 5 9.37 9.57 -23.56
N SER A 6 8.15 9.56 -23.03
CA SER A 6 7.34 10.77 -22.84
C SER A 6 7.45 11.19 -21.37
N ASN A 7 7.57 12.49 -21.11
CA ASN A 7 7.63 13.08 -19.78
C ASN A 7 8.81 12.58 -18.91
N LEU A 8 10.04 12.80 -19.36
CA LEU A 8 11.23 12.58 -18.53
C LEU A 8 11.38 13.71 -17.50
N SER A 9 11.54 13.36 -16.24
CA SER A 9 12.02 14.26 -15.19
C SER A 9 13.31 13.72 -14.61
N ILE A 10 14.32 14.58 -14.48
CA ILE A 10 15.61 14.23 -13.90
C ILE A 10 15.71 14.91 -12.54
N LEU A 11 15.96 14.12 -11.51
CA LEU A 11 16.18 14.59 -10.15
C LEU A 11 17.65 14.35 -9.78
N ILE A 12 18.33 15.39 -9.35
CA ILE A 12 19.74 15.33 -8.99
C ILE A 12 19.87 15.72 -7.52
N SER A 13 20.65 14.96 -6.77
CA SER A 13 20.95 15.24 -5.38
C SER A 13 22.39 14.87 -5.08
N GLY A 14 23.07 15.72 -4.32
CA GLY A 14 24.46 15.54 -3.92
C GLY A 14 25.33 16.72 -4.32
N ASP A 15 26.63 16.54 -4.22
CA ASP A 15 27.59 17.50 -4.72
C ASP A 15 27.79 17.26 -6.23
N TYR A 16 27.37 18.22 -7.04
CA TYR A 16 27.44 18.12 -8.49
C TYR A 16 28.07 19.41 -9.10
N PRO A 17 28.71 19.29 -10.27
CA PRO A 17 29.37 20.42 -10.92
C PRO A 17 28.34 21.48 -11.35
N LYS A 18 28.72 22.78 -11.30
CA LYS A 18 27.82 23.89 -11.64
C LYS A 18 27.24 23.82 -13.06
N ASN A 19 27.92 23.14 -13.97
CA ASN A 19 27.48 22.95 -15.36
C ASN A 19 26.70 21.66 -15.60
N ILE A 20 26.17 21.00 -14.55
CA ILE A 20 25.46 19.71 -14.69
C ILE A 20 24.27 19.80 -15.66
N ILE A 21 23.56 20.93 -15.67
CA ILE A 21 22.43 21.12 -16.59
C ILE A 21 22.91 21.10 -18.04
N GLN A 22 23.96 21.83 -18.37
CA GLN A 22 24.57 21.86 -19.71
C GLN A 22 25.07 20.47 -20.13
N MET A 23 25.68 19.73 -19.20
CA MET A 23 26.13 18.36 -19.47
C MET A 23 24.94 17.43 -19.75
N LEU A 24 23.83 17.58 -19.06
CA LEU A 24 22.62 16.80 -19.31
C LEU A 24 22.00 17.16 -20.66
N GLU A 25 21.84 18.44 -20.97
CA GLU A 25 21.32 18.92 -22.26
C GLU A 25 22.16 18.42 -23.44
N PHE A 26 23.50 18.41 -23.31
CA PHE A 26 24.38 17.91 -24.33
C PHE A 26 24.32 16.40 -24.55
N ASN A 27 24.11 15.62 -23.47
CA ASN A 27 24.12 14.16 -23.52
C ASN A 27 22.73 13.54 -23.69
N LEU A 28 21.66 14.31 -23.48
CA LEU A 28 20.31 13.80 -23.68
C LEU A 28 19.93 13.92 -25.16
N PRO A 29 19.58 12.82 -25.83
CA PRO A 29 19.18 12.88 -27.23
C PRO A 29 17.84 13.63 -27.39
N ASP A 30 17.67 14.34 -28.50
CA ASP A 30 16.44 15.04 -28.92
C ASP A 30 15.23 14.09 -29.19
N VAL A 31 15.12 13.00 -28.43
CA VAL A 31 14.16 11.92 -28.66
C VAL A 31 12.87 12.11 -27.88
N PHE A 32 12.76 13.22 -27.14
CA PHE A 32 11.61 13.47 -26.28
C PHE A 32 10.45 14.09 -27.08
N GLN A 33 9.54 13.26 -27.58
CA GLN A 33 8.28 13.74 -28.09
C GLN A 33 7.24 13.83 -26.95
N LYS A 34 6.58 15.00 -26.83
CA LYS A 34 5.40 15.13 -25.95
C LYS A 34 4.31 14.23 -26.53
N THR A 35 4.11 13.08 -25.91
CA THR A 35 2.93 12.25 -26.17
C THR A 35 1.89 12.57 -25.10
N SER A 36 0.66 12.87 -25.51
CA SER A 36 -0.47 12.92 -24.60
C SER A 36 -0.83 11.49 -24.19
N PHE A 37 -0.81 11.20 -22.90
CA PHE A 37 -1.37 9.96 -22.40
C PHE A 37 -2.89 10.10 -22.28
N GLU A 38 -3.62 9.14 -22.79
CA GLU A 38 -5.03 9.00 -22.45
C GLU A 38 -5.13 8.55 -20.99
N HIS A 39 -5.82 9.34 -20.18
CA HIS A 39 -6.15 8.95 -18.82
C HIS A 39 -7.16 7.82 -18.87
N PHE A 40 -6.72 6.61 -18.54
CA PHE A 40 -7.63 5.48 -18.39
C PHE A 40 -8.61 5.76 -17.24
N LYS A 41 -9.91 5.82 -17.55
CA LYS A 41 -10.93 5.79 -16.52
C LYS A 41 -11.01 4.39 -15.94
N PHE A 42 -10.53 4.23 -14.72
CA PHE A 42 -10.65 2.98 -14.03
C PHE A 42 -12.09 2.76 -13.56
N ILE A 43 -12.73 1.70 -14.03
CA ILE A 43 -14.06 1.27 -13.56
C ILE A 43 -13.83 0.07 -12.65
N SER A 44 -13.92 0.28 -11.34
CA SER A 44 -13.88 -0.83 -10.40
C SER A 44 -15.22 -1.58 -10.43
N LYS A 45 -15.20 -2.83 -10.86
CA LYS A 45 -16.29 -3.76 -10.56
C LYS A 45 -16.05 -4.37 -9.19
N THR A 46 -16.95 -4.14 -8.27
CA THR A 46 -16.87 -4.61 -6.89
C THR A 46 -17.68 -5.89 -6.71
N ASN A 47 -17.21 -7.00 -7.26
CA ASN A 47 -17.72 -8.31 -6.90
C ASN A 47 -16.57 -9.10 -6.31
N SER A 48 -16.78 -9.73 -5.16
CA SER A 48 -15.78 -10.63 -4.60
C SER A 48 -15.45 -11.75 -5.59
N SER A 49 -14.19 -12.04 -5.72
CA SER A 49 -13.71 -13.14 -6.54
C SER A 49 -12.66 -13.95 -5.79
N TYR A 50 -12.73 -15.27 -5.96
CA TYR A 50 -11.83 -16.22 -5.31
C TYR A 50 -11.12 -17.03 -6.40
N HIS A 51 -9.81 -16.93 -6.45
CA HIS A 51 -8.99 -17.61 -7.45
C HIS A 51 -7.92 -18.45 -6.78
N TYR A 52 -7.97 -19.75 -6.99
CA TYR A 52 -6.93 -20.66 -6.54
C TYR A 52 -6.10 -21.16 -7.73
N ILE A 53 -4.79 -20.99 -7.64
CA ILE A 53 -3.82 -21.44 -8.63
C ILE A 53 -3.07 -22.63 -8.04
N SER A 54 -3.28 -23.80 -8.62
CA SER A 54 -2.61 -25.01 -8.18
C SER A 54 -1.17 -25.06 -8.69
N LYS A 55 -0.22 -25.26 -7.78
CA LYS A 55 1.21 -25.43 -8.11
C LYS A 55 1.72 -26.73 -7.51
N LYS A 56 2.01 -27.71 -8.38
CA LYS A 56 2.58 -29.00 -7.97
C LYS A 56 3.89 -28.79 -7.18
N ASN A 57 4.02 -29.51 -6.07
CA ASN A 57 5.18 -29.44 -5.15
C ASN A 57 5.36 -28.10 -4.42
N ALA A 58 4.35 -27.26 -4.33
CA ALA A 58 4.42 -26.10 -3.46
C ALA A 58 4.39 -26.54 -1.99
N LEU A 59 5.32 -26.02 -1.18
CA LEU A 59 5.37 -26.25 0.27
C LEU A 59 4.59 -25.19 1.05
N GLN A 60 4.33 -24.07 0.41
CA GLN A 60 3.64 -22.91 0.97
C GLN A 60 2.51 -22.47 0.05
N THR A 61 1.53 -21.80 0.64
CA THR A 61 0.49 -21.10 -0.11
C THR A 61 0.75 -19.60 -0.01
N SER A 62 0.87 -18.96 -1.15
CA SER A 62 1.00 -17.51 -1.29
C SER A 62 -0.38 -16.90 -1.43
N PHE A 63 -0.64 -15.83 -0.66
CA PHE A 63 -1.90 -15.08 -0.69
C PHE A 63 -1.68 -13.67 -1.21
N ARG A 64 -2.60 -13.23 -2.05
CA ARG A 64 -2.77 -11.84 -2.48
C ARG A 64 -4.25 -11.49 -2.37
N ILE A 65 -4.58 -10.57 -1.48
CA ILE A 65 -5.95 -10.11 -1.28
C ILE A 65 -5.94 -8.62 -1.55
N GLY A 66 -6.84 -8.17 -2.39
CA GLY A 66 -6.82 -6.77 -2.81
C GLY A 66 -8.18 -6.21 -3.14
N LYS A 67 -8.20 -4.88 -3.16
CA LYS A 67 -9.36 -4.07 -3.51
C LYS A 67 -8.90 -2.71 -3.99
N ILE A 68 -9.64 -2.17 -4.95
CA ILE A 68 -9.45 -0.78 -5.38
C ILE A 68 -10.10 0.16 -4.37
N LEU A 69 -9.34 1.18 -3.98
CA LEU A 69 -9.73 2.23 -3.04
C LEU A 69 -9.55 3.62 -3.69
N PRO A 70 -10.13 4.66 -3.10
CA PRO A 70 -9.92 6.03 -3.58
C PRO A 70 -8.44 6.43 -3.62
N GLY A 71 -8.06 7.21 -4.64
CA GLY A 71 -6.73 7.77 -4.82
C GLY A 71 -6.45 8.98 -3.91
N HIS A 72 -5.26 9.55 -4.07
CA HIS A 72 -4.73 10.58 -3.17
C HIS A 72 -5.53 11.89 -3.13
N ASN A 73 -6.34 12.18 -4.16
CA ASN A 73 -7.19 13.37 -4.21
C ASN A 73 -8.50 13.22 -3.41
N HIS A 74 -8.80 12.04 -2.89
CA HIS A 74 -10.03 11.79 -2.13
C HIS A 74 -9.87 12.15 -0.65
N ASN A 75 -10.91 12.72 -0.03
CA ASN A 75 -10.90 13.15 1.37
C ASN A 75 -10.55 12.04 2.37
N ASP A 76 -10.91 10.79 2.07
CA ASP A 76 -10.67 9.65 2.97
C ASP A 76 -9.26 9.04 2.79
N PHE A 77 -8.48 9.47 1.79
CA PHE A 77 -7.22 8.84 1.43
C PHE A 77 -6.21 8.75 2.60
N PHE A 78 -5.98 9.85 3.30
CA PHE A 78 -5.04 9.86 4.42
C PHE A 78 -5.51 8.99 5.59
N GLY A 79 -6.82 9.00 5.85
CA GLY A 79 -7.43 8.09 6.82
C GLY A 79 -7.29 6.62 6.43
N LEU A 80 -7.40 6.30 5.13
CA LEU A 80 -7.15 4.95 4.60
C LEU A 80 -5.69 4.53 4.79
N LYS A 81 -4.72 5.42 4.65
CA LYS A 81 -3.32 5.11 4.98
C LYS A 81 -3.16 4.70 6.43
N VAL A 82 -3.81 5.40 7.37
CA VAL A 82 -3.79 5.03 8.79
C VAL A 82 -4.48 3.69 9.01
N LEU A 83 -5.67 3.48 8.46
CA LEU A 83 -6.43 2.23 8.59
C LEU A 83 -5.62 1.02 8.08
N VAL A 84 -5.00 1.13 6.90
CA VAL A 84 -4.19 0.04 6.32
C VAL A 84 -2.93 -0.20 7.14
N THR A 85 -2.34 0.85 7.74
CA THR A 85 -1.20 0.69 8.66
C THR A 85 -1.61 -0.07 9.92
N ILE A 86 -2.79 0.20 10.49
CA ILE A 86 -3.35 -0.54 11.63
C ILE A 86 -3.53 -2.01 11.27
N LEU A 87 -4.09 -2.29 10.09
CA LEU A 87 -4.38 -3.65 9.63
C LEU A 87 -3.10 -4.48 9.48
N GLY A 88 -2.10 -3.99 8.72
CA GLY A 88 -0.92 -4.78 8.38
C GLY A 88 0.32 -3.97 7.99
N GLY A 89 0.34 -2.65 8.20
CA GLY A 89 1.39 -1.77 7.66
C GLY A 89 2.69 -1.72 8.47
N TYR A 90 2.79 -2.40 9.61
CA TYR A 90 4.01 -2.43 10.43
C TYR A 90 4.07 -3.70 11.29
N PHE A 91 5.20 -3.90 11.97
CA PHE A 91 5.45 -5.11 12.76
C PHE A 91 4.42 -5.32 13.89
N GLY A 92 3.99 -4.28 14.57
CA GLY A 92 2.96 -4.35 15.63
C GLY A 92 1.51 -4.24 15.14
N SER A 93 1.26 -4.40 13.84
CA SER A 93 -0.07 -4.37 13.24
C SER A 93 -0.90 -5.60 13.58
N ARG A 94 -2.21 -5.53 13.41
CA ARG A 94 -3.13 -6.60 13.78
C ARG A 94 -2.84 -7.92 13.10
N LEU A 95 -2.64 -7.90 11.77
CA LEU A 95 -2.31 -9.11 11.02
C LEU A 95 -0.99 -9.74 11.49
N MET A 96 0.04 -8.91 11.73
CA MET A 96 1.33 -9.38 12.21
C MET A 96 1.22 -9.98 13.62
N ALA A 97 0.61 -9.27 14.55
CA ALA A 97 0.44 -9.73 15.93
C ALA A 97 -0.35 -11.04 16.00
N ASN A 98 -1.47 -11.14 15.29
CA ASN A 98 -2.33 -12.32 15.34
C ASN A 98 -1.71 -13.53 14.58
N ILE A 99 -1.37 -13.34 13.31
CA ILE A 99 -1.08 -14.48 12.42
C ILE A 99 0.39 -14.92 12.52
N ARG A 100 1.32 -13.96 12.70
CA ARG A 100 2.74 -14.26 12.83
C ARG A 100 3.15 -14.48 14.28
N GLU A 101 2.88 -13.52 15.18
CA GLU A 101 3.42 -13.57 16.55
C GLU A 101 2.65 -14.58 17.42
N ASP A 102 1.30 -14.50 17.45
CA ASP A 102 0.51 -15.35 18.34
C ASP A 102 0.35 -16.77 17.78
N LYS A 103 0.13 -16.95 16.49
CA LYS A 103 -0.19 -18.25 15.88
C LYS A 103 0.96 -18.91 15.16
N GLY A 104 1.96 -18.13 14.72
CA GLY A 104 3.12 -18.69 14.01
C GLY A 104 2.79 -19.32 12.66
N TYR A 105 1.71 -18.92 11.99
CA TYR A 105 1.27 -19.51 10.71
C TYR A 105 2.09 -19.06 9.51
N THR A 106 2.76 -17.92 9.62
CA THR A 106 3.58 -17.31 8.56
C THR A 106 4.84 -16.68 9.14
N TYR A 107 5.86 -16.49 8.30
CA TYR A 107 7.03 -15.67 8.62
C TYR A 107 6.76 -14.17 8.52
N GLY A 108 5.75 -13.78 7.78
CA GLY A 108 5.38 -12.38 7.64
C GLY A 108 4.09 -12.21 6.86
N ILE A 109 3.30 -11.24 7.30
CA ILE A 109 2.08 -10.80 6.66
C ILE A 109 2.02 -9.28 6.71
N GLY A 110 1.54 -8.65 5.66
CA GLY A 110 1.44 -7.20 5.65
C GLY A 110 0.29 -6.70 4.80
N SER A 111 -0.07 -5.44 5.01
CA SER A 111 -0.95 -4.70 4.12
C SER A 111 -0.37 -3.34 3.77
N TYR A 112 -0.59 -2.91 2.53
CA TYR A 112 -0.12 -1.63 2.03
C TYR A 112 -1.06 -1.07 0.95
N LEU A 113 -0.94 0.23 0.71
CA LEU A 113 -1.58 0.91 -0.41
C LEU A 113 -0.56 1.18 -1.50
N LEU A 114 -0.79 0.63 -2.69
CA LEU A 114 -0.17 1.12 -3.92
C LEU A 114 -1.03 2.28 -4.41
N THR A 115 -0.43 3.46 -4.47
CA THR A 115 -1.14 4.67 -4.84
C THR A 115 -0.81 5.04 -6.28
N GLU A 116 -1.83 5.21 -7.08
CA GLU A 116 -1.79 5.80 -8.41
C GLU A 116 -2.49 7.16 -8.42
N GLU A 117 -2.51 7.85 -9.55
CA GLU A 117 -3.04 9.22 -9.62
C GLU A 117 -4.52 9.31 -9.19
N ASN A 118 -5.36 8.39 -9.66
CA ASN A 118 -6.81 8.45 -9.48
C ASN A 118 -7.37 7.37 -8.54
N TYR A 119 -6.58 6.39 -8.16
CA TYR A 119 -7.00 5.28 -7.31
C TYR A 119 -5.83 4.78 -6.44
N SER A 120 -6.16 3.97 -5.47
CA SER A 120 -5.18 3.19 -4.70
C SER A 120 -5.59 1.74 -4.70
N GLU A 121 -4.62 0.85 -4.52
CA GLU A 121 -4.85 -0.57 -4.36
C GLU A 121 -4.51 -0.97 -2.93
N LEU A 122 -5.49 -1.45 -2.18
CA LEU A 122 -5.22 -2.20 -0.96
C LEU A 122 -4.66 -3.57 -1.36
N ASN A 123 -3.52 -3.90 -0.81
CA ASN A 123 -2.93 -5.23 -0.95
C ASN A 123 -2.65 -5.80 0.43
N ILE A 124 -3.11 -7.04 0.69
CA ILE A 124 -2.73 -7.86 1.82
C ILE A 124 -1.93 -9.04 1.26
N VAL A 125 -0.73 -9.25 1.78
CA VAL A 125 0.20 -10.23 1.23
C VAL A 125 0.79 -11.11 2.32
N THR A 126 0.85 -12.41 2.08
CA THR A 126 1.54 -13.37 2.96
C THR A 126 1.89 -14.66 2.22
N GLU A 127 2.80 -15.42 2.80
CA GLU A 127 3.09 -16.80 2.44
C GLU A 127 3.05 -17.66 3.71
N ALA A 128 2.25 -18.69 3.70
CA ALA A 128 2.05 -19.56 4.84
C ALA A 128 2.34 -21.03 4.50
N GLY A 129 2.74 -21.81 5.46
CA GLY A 129 2.81 -23.27 5.28
C GLY A 129 1.45 -23.80 4.84
N SER A 130 1.43 -24.68 3.83
CA SER A 130 0.18 -25.14 3.20
C SER A 130 -0.84 -25.69 4.21
N LYS A 131 -0.39 -26.39 5.22
CA LYS A 131 -1.26 -26.90 6.32
C LYS A 131 -2.02 -25.82 7.10
N TYR A 132 -1.60 -24.55 7.00
CA TYR A 132 -2.21 -23.42 7.71
C TYR A 132 -3.00 -22.47 6.80
N SER A 133 -3.10 -22.75 5.51
CA SER A 133 -3.68 -21.83 4.53
C SER A 133 -5.10 -21.41 4.85
N LYS A 134 -5.95 -22.39 5.22
CA LYS A 134 -7.33 -22.10 5.62
C LYS A 134 -7.40 -21.23 6.87
N GLN A 135 -6.59 -21.52 7.88
CA GLN A 135 -6.55 -20.78 9.13
C GLN A 135 -6.09 -19.34 8.89
N VAL A 136 -5.04 -19.14 8.05
CA VAL A 136 -4.56 -17.82 7.67
C VAL A 136 -5.66 -17.00 6.99
N PHE A 137 -6.39 -17.60 6.05
CA PHE A 137 -7.51 -16.93 5.40
C PHE A 137 -8.58 -16.50 6.42
N ILE A 138 -9.01 -17.43 7.31
CA ILE A 138 -10.00 -17.14 8.35
C ILE A 138 -9.56 -15.99 9.25
N GLU A 139 -8.29 -15.98 9.66
CA GLU A 139 -7.77 -14.94 10.55
C GLU A 139 -7.65 -13.58 9.84
N ILE A 140 -7.27 -13.55 8.55
CA ILE A 140 -7.29 -12.30 7.76
C ILE A 140 -8.70 -11.72 7.71
N VAL A 141 -9.68 -12.53 7.36
CA VAL A 141 -11.10 -12.12 7.29
C VAL A 141 -11.61 -11.67 8.66
N LYS A 142 -11.20 -12.34 9.73
CA LYS A 142 -11.54 -11.96 11.10
C LYS A 142 -11.01 -10.58 11.46
N GLU A 143 -9.72 -10.30 11.25
CA GLU A 143 -9.11 -9.00 11.57
C GLU A 143 -9.76 -7.85 10.78
N ILE A 144 -10.09 -8.08 9.50
CA ILE A 144 -10.85 -7.13 8.69
C ILE A 144 -12.22 -6.85 9.31
N ASN A 145 -12.95 -7.90 9.68
CA ASN A 145 -14.29 -7.78 10.27
C ASN A 145 -14.26 -7.15 11.67
N ASP A 146 -13.23 -7.41 12.47
CA ASP A 146 -13.08 -6.84 13.80
C ASP A 146 -12.86 -5.32 13.72
N LEU A 147 -12.08 -4.84 12.74
CA LEU A 147 -11.94 -3.39 12.47
C LEU A 147 -13.26 -2.73 12.05
N ARG A 148 -14.17 -3.46 11.40
CA ARG A 148 -15.50 -2.96 11.01
C ARG A 148 -16.49 -2.96 12.19
N LYS A 149 -16.38 -3.92 13.10
CA LYS A 149 -17.34 -4.10 14.21
C LYS A 149 -17.02 -3.25 15.42
N MET A 150 -15.74 -3.14 15.78
CA MET A 150 -15.31 -2.51 17.03
C MET A 150 -14.36 -1.34 16.77
N GLU A 151 -14.45 -0.34 17.64
CA GLU A 151 -13.44 0.71 17.66
C GLU A 151 -12.13 0.16 18.24
N ILE A 152 -11.02 0.60 17.65
CA ILE A 152 -9.69 0.30 18.19
C ILE A 152 -9.47 1.03 19.51
N SER A 153 -8.61 0.50 20.37
CA SER A 153 -8.24 1.19 21.60
C SER A 153 -7.41 2.44 21.30
N ILE A 154 -7.50 3.43 22.20
CA ILE A 154 -6.68 4.64 22.11
C ILE A 154 -5.18 4.29 22.16
N SER A 155 -4.81 3.29 22.96
CA SER A 155 -3.41 2.85 23.06
C SER A 155 -2.90 2.23 21.73
N GLU A 156 -3.72 1.45 21.04
CA GLU A 156 -3.40 0.93 19.71
C GLU A 156 -3.24 2.06 18.69
N LEU A 157 -4.18 3.00 18.67
CA LEU A 157 -4.12 4.14 17.76
C LEU A 157 -2.87 5.00 18.01
N ASN A 158 -2.52 5.26 19.26
CA ASN A 158 -1.33 6.04 19.59
C ASN A 158 -0.03 5.36 19.17
N ARG A 159 0.08 4.02 19.28
CA ARG A 159 1.23 3.29 18.76
C ARG A 159 1.37 3.45 17.24
N VAL A 160 0.26 3.35 16.52
CA VAL A 160 0.27 3.53 15.05
C VAL A 160 0.64 4.96 14.67
N LYS A 161 0.08 5.97 15.35
CA LYS A 161 0.43 7.39 15.15
C LYS A 161 1.94 7.61 15.33
N SER A 162 2.50 7.13 16.44
CA SER A 162 3.94 7.25 16.72
C SER A 162 4.80 6.56 15.66
N TYR A 163 4.41 5.34 15.22
CA TYR A 163 5.09 4.65 14.15
C TYR A 163 5.06 5.43 12.83
N MET A 164 3.90 5.91 12.41
CA MET A 164 3.76 6.65 11.14
C MET A 164 4.53 7.97 11.14
N LEU A 165 4.48 8.72 12.24
CA LEU A 165 5.23 9.97 12.39
C LEU A 165 6.74 9.71 12.37
N GLY A 166 7.22 8.69 13.07
CA GLY A 166 8.61 8.26 13.04
C GLY A 166 9.06 7.83 11.65
N SER A 167 8.21 7.10 10.91
CA SER A 167 8.48 6.69 9.53
C SER A 167 8.58 7.88 8.57
N ILE A 168 7.72 8.89 8.71
CA ILE A 168 7.81 10.13 7.91
C ILE A 168 9.16 10.81 8.16
N LEU A 169 9.56 10.99 9.42
CA LEU A 169 10.84 11.62 9.77
C LEU A 169 12.03 10.82 9.23
N HIS A 170 11.99 9.50 9.33
CA HIS A 170 13.04 8.64 8.79
C HIS A 170 13.15 8.75 7.26
N ASN A 171 12.01 8.78 6.56
CA ASN A 171 11.97 8.91 5.10
C ASN A 171 12.34 10.30 4.58
N CYS A 172 12.44 11.30 5.46
CA CYS A 172 12.94 12.64 5.12
C CYS A 172 14.43 12.83 5.44
N ASN A 173 15.06 11.84 6.08
CA ASN A 173 16.44 11.96 6.55
C ASN A 173 17.45 11.55 5.47
N GLY A 174 18.30 12.51 5.10
CA GLY A 174 19.37 12.32 4.12
C GLY A 174 18.98 12.64 2.68
N LEU A 175 19.98 12.92 1.86
CA LEU A 175 19.83 13.44 0.50
C LEU A 175 19.03 12.49 -0.41
N PHE A 176 19.34 11.20 -0.38
CA PHE A 176 18.64 10.21 -1.21
C PHE A 176 17.18 10.02 -0.77
N ALA A 177 16.90 10.05 0.54
CA ALA A 177 15.56 9.95 1.06
C ALA A 177 14.70 11.13 0.61
N GLN A 178 15.24 12.35 0.66
CA GLN A 178 14.56 13.57 0.20
C GLN A 178 14.27 13.54 -1.30
N VAL A 179 15.21 13.06 -2.13
CA VAL A 179 14.98 12.91 -3.58
C VAL A 179 13.91 11.87 -3.88
N ASN A 180 13.92 10.73 -3.18
CA ASN A 180 12.88 9.71 -3.35
C ASN A 180 11.50 10.25 -2.95
N MET A 181 11.41 10.97 -1.85
CA MET A 181 10.18 11.63 -1.43
C MET A 181 9.69 12.63 -2.48
N PHE A 182 10.58 13.49 -3.01
CA PHE A 182 10.24 14.45 -4.05
C PHE A 182 9.80 13.76 -5.34
N LYS A 183 10.47 12.66 -5.73
CA LYS A 183 10.07 11.83 -6.87
C LYS A 183 8.66 11.29 -6.70
N ASP A 184 8.33 10.78 -5.51
CA ASP A 184 7.01 10.22 -5.23
C ASP A 184 5.92 11.31 -5.23
N LEU A 185 6.18 12.49 -4.67
CA LEU A 185 5.29 13.63 -4.78
C LEU A 185 5.04 14.02 -6.23
N LYS A 186 6.11 14.10 -7.04
CA LYS A 186 6.02 14.40 -8.48
C LYS A 186 5.23 13.37 -9.26
N LYS A 187 5.45 12.07 -9.00
CA LYS A 187 4.69 10.97 -9.64
C LYS A 187 3.18 11.16 -9.47
N HIS A 188 2.75 11.68 -8.34
CA HIS A 188 1.34 11.84 -7.98
C HIS A 188 0.79 13.26 -8.18
N ASN A 189 1.51 14.13 -8.91
CA ASN A 189 1.15 15.55 -9.06
C ASN A 189 0.86 16.24 -7.71
N SER A 190 1.57 15.82 -6.67
CA SER A 190 1.45 16.33 -5.30
C SER A 190 2.60 17.26 -4.97
N ASP A 191 2.40 18.08 -3.95
CA ASP A 191 3.39 18.99 -3.39
C ASP A 191 3.66 18.67 -1.90
N PHE A 192 4.44 19.50 -1.22
CA PHE A 192 4.72 19.32 0.19
C PHE A 192 3.48 19.44 1.10
N ASN A 193 2.39 20.07 0.65
CA ASN A 193 1.11 20.09 1.37
C ASN A 193 0.55 18.68 1.59
N PHE A 194 0.95 17.71 0.75
CA PHE A 194 0.61 16.30 0.96
C PHE A 194 1.12 15.78 2.30
N LEU A 195 2.37 16.11 2.66
CA LEU A 195 2.95 15.68 3.95
C LEU A 195 2.28 16.40 5.13
N GLU A 196 1.94 17.67 4.97
CA GLU A 196 1.21 18.43 5.99
C GLU A 196 -0.19 17.83 6.23
N LYS A 197 -0.92 17.51 5.16
CA LYS A 197 -2.23 16.85 5.24
C LYS A 197 -2.14 15.47 5.89
N LEU A 198 -1.13 14.68 5.51
CA LEU A 198 -0.89 13.38 6.14
C LEU A 198 -0.58 13.52 7.63
N ASN A 199 0.30 14.44 7.99
CA ASN A 199 0.65 14.72 9.38
C ASN A 199 -0.58 15.18 10.20
N PHE A 200 -1.36 16.10 9.65
CA PHE A 200 -2.61 16.56 10.26
C PHE A 200 -3.59 15.41 10.50
N GLU A 201 -3.81 14.56 9.47
CA GLU A 201 -4.70 13.41 9.61
C GLU A 201 -4.21 12.42 10.66
N ILE A 202 -2.92 12.10 10.70
CA ILE A 202 -2.36 11.20 11.71
C ILE A 202 -2.62 11.74 13.12
N HIS A 203 -2.46 13.04 13.35
CA HIS A 203 -2.72 13.65 14.66
C HIS A 203 -4.21 13.67 15.03
N SER A 204 -5.08 14.01 14.09
CA SER A 204 -6.50 14.29 14.33
C SER A 204 -7.40 13.05 14.29
N ILE A 205 -6.99 11.97 13.61
CA ILE A 205 -7.82 10.78 13.43
C ILE A 205 -8.19 10.12 14.76
N THR A 206 -9.43 9.64 14.84
CA THR A 206 -10.01 9.02 16.03
C THR A 206 -10.37 7.56 15.81
N PRO A 207 -10.54 6.73 16.87
CA PRO A 207 -11.02 5.35 16.75
C PRO A 207 -12.35 5.26 16.01
N PHE A 208 -13.26 6.20 16.26
CA PHE A 208 -14.54 6.29 15.55
C PHE A 208 -14.36 6.48 14.04
N LYS A 209 -13.48 7.39 13.60
CA LYS A 209 -13.19 7.60 12.17
C LYS A 209 -12.57 6.37 11.53
N ILE A 210 -11.66 5.68 12.22
CA ILE A 210 -11.07 4.41 11.74
C ILE A 210 -12.15 3.36 11.51
N LYS A 211 -13.04 3.15 12.48
CA LYS A 211 -14.17 2.21 12.32
C LYS A 211 -15.07 2.59 11.15
N HIS A 212 -15.41 3.86 11.02
CA HIS A 212 -16.23 4.35 9.91
C HIS A 212 -15.58 4.07 8.54
N LEU A 213 -14.28 4.33 8.41
CA LEU A 213 -13.53 4.00 7.20
C LEU A 213 -13.48 2.50 6.94
N ALA A 214 -13.31 1.68 7.99
CA ALA A 214 -13.31 0.24 7.86
C ALA A 214 -14.67 -0.29 7.37
N ILE A 215 -15.78 0.22 7.91
CA ILE A 215 -17.14 -0.14 7.46
C ILE A 215 -17.32 0.22 5.97
N LYS A 216 -16.88 1.42 5.57
CA LYS A 216 -17.06 1.94 4.22
C LYS A 216 -16.18 1.23 3.17
N TYR A 217 -14.97 0.81 3.55
CA TYR A 217 -13.98 0.40 2.57
C TYR A 217 -13.46 -1.03 2.70
N LEU A 218 -13.59 -1.68 3.86
CA LEU A 218 -13.05 -3.01 4.09
C LEU A 218 -14.13 -4.11 4.05
N ASP A 219 -15.10 -4.01 3.13
CA ASP A 219 -16.03 -5.13 2.95
C ASP A 219 -15.34 -6.29 2.23
N VAL A 220 -15.31 -7.45 2.89
CA VAL A 220 -14.71 -8.67 2.33
C VAL A 220 -15.46 -9.20 1.11
N ASN A 221 -16.76 -8.85 0.99
CA ASN A 221 -17.59 -9.28 -0.13
C ASN A 221 -17.31 -8.53 -1.44
N ASP A 222 -16.45 -7.52 -1.42
CA ASP A 222 -16.01 -6.79 -2.61
C ASP A 222 -14.48 -6.79 -2.79
N MET A 223 -13.81 -7.76 -2.16
CA MET A 223 -12.38 -8.00 -2.31
C MET A 223 -12.10 -9.16 -3.27
N THR A 224 -10.97 -9.09 -3.95
CA THR A 224 -10.44 -10.20 -4.73
C THR A 224 -9.45 -10.98 -3.89
N PHE A 225 -9.65 -12.28 -3.83
CA PHE A 225 -8.80 -13.23 -3.11
C PHE A 225 -8.09 -14.12 -4.12
N VAL A 226 -6.77 -14.12 -4.10
CA VAL A 226 -5.94 -15.00 -4.93
C VAL A 226 -5.03 -15.80 -4.02
N ALA A 227 -5.02 -17.11 -4.19
CA ALA A 227 -4.07 -17.99 -3.54
C ALA A 227 -3.38 -18.91 -4.55
N CYS A 228 -2.12 -19.18 -4.31
CA CYS A 228 -1.34 -20.12 -5.10
C CYS A 228 -0.63 -21.10 -4.17
N GLY A 229 -0.92 -22.39 -4.30
CA GLY A 229 -0.41 -23.43 -3.39
C GLY A 229 -0.56 -24.85 -3.95
N PRO A 230 -0.44 -25.89 -3.12
CA PRO A 230 -0.54 -27.29 -3.55
C PRO A 230 -1.92 -27.66 -4.09
N PRO A 231 -2.04 -28.72 -4.91
CA PRO A 231 -3.24 -29.00 -5.72
C PRO A 231 -4.55 -29.30 -4.95
N GLU A 232 -4.48 -29.71 -3.70
CA GLU A 232 -5.65 -30.25 -2.97
C GLU A 232 -6.19 -29.32 -1.87
N GLU A 233 -5.79 -28.08 -1.87
CA GLU A 233 -6.14 -27.14 -0.80
C GLU A 233 -7.51 -26.48 -1.03
N LYS A 234 -8.43 -26.69 -0.07
CA LYS A 234 -9.70 -25.94 0.01
C LYS A 234 -9.54 -24.86 1.07
N ILE A 235 -9.35 -23.62 0.63
CA ILE A 235 -9.09 -22.46 1.50
C ILE A 235 -10.39 -21.77 1.88
N TRP A 236 -11.32 -21.60 0.92
CA TRP A 236 -12.62 -20.94 1.02
C TRP A 236 -13.78 -21.83 0.61
#